data_c525831d893d53e9ecc87d2a45177a23
#
_entry.id   c525831d893d53e9ecc87d2a45177a23
#
_cell.length_a   1.000
_cell.length_b   1.000
_cell.length_c   1.000
_cell.angle_alpha   90.00
_cell.angle_beta   90.00
_cell.angle_gamma   90.00
#
_symmetry.space_group_name_H-M   'P 1'
#
loop_
_entity.id
_entity.type
_entity.pdbx_description
1 polymer ?
#
loop_
_entity_poly.entity_id
_entity_poly.type
_entity_poly.pdbx_seq_one_letter_code
_entity_poly.pdbx_strand_id
1 'polypeptide(L)'
;MHVDDIDRRILAELQVDGRLTVTELADRVRLTAAPCHRRLRELERTGVITGYRAVLDPAAVGLGFEALVSVTLDRGDAATVTAFEAALAEVPQIRHAERLFGDPDYLLRVVATDLDDYAALRDHKLATMPGVQRITSTIVMKRIVDNRPLPLPGTRSRTAHGAAATPDRQRTSAPGRRT
;
A
#
# COMPACT_ATOMS: atom_id res chain seq x y z
N MET A 1 -18.05 -18.61 -0.12
CA MET A 1 -18.40 -18.21 1.27
C MET A 1 -19.26 -16.96 1.22
N HIS A 2 -20.31 -16.88 2.06
CA HIS A 2 -21.15 -15.67 2.18
C HIS A 2 -20.68 -14.88 3.40
N VAL A 3 -20.21 -13.63 3.18
CA VAL A 3 -19.82 -12.71 4.25
C VAL A 3 -21.09 -12.02 4.74
N ASP A 4 -21.53 -12.31 5.96
CA ASP A 4 -22.74 -11.73 6.55
C ASP A 4 -22.49 -10.33 7.16
N ASP A 5 -23.53 -9.68 7.70
CA ASP A 5 -23.41 -8.31 8.25
C ASP A 5 -22.54 -8.26 9.52
N ILE A 6 -22.45 -9.36 10.27
CA ILE A 6 -21.58 -9.44 11.45
C ILE A 6 -20.13 -9.56 10.98
N ASP A 7 -19.86 -10.40 9.99
CA ASP A 7 -18.54 -10.54 9.39
C ASP A 7 -18.05 -9.21 8.80
N ARG A 8 -18.93 -8.47 8.10
CA ARG A 8 -18.60 -7.12 7.61
C ARG A 8 -18.22 -6.15 8.73
N ARG A 9 -18.90 -6.20 9.89
CA ARG A 9 -18.54 -5.37 11.04
C ARG A 9 -17.18 -5.77 11.63
N ILE A 10 -16.89 -7.07 11.74
CA ILE A 10 -15.58 -7.58 12.16
C ILE A 10 -14.49 -7.05 11.22
N LEU A 11 -14.68 -7.19 9.91
CA LEU A 11 -13.74 -6.73 8.90
C LEU A 11 -13.57 -5.20 8.91
N ALA A 12 -14.64 -4.44 9.13
CA ALA A 12 -14.56 -2.98 9.22
C ALA A 12 -13.72 -2.50 10.41
N GLU A 13 -13.85 -3.12 11.59
CA GLU A 13 -13.04 -2.79 12.75
C GLU A 13 -11.56 -3.18 12.53
N LEU A 14 -11.30 -4.36 11.97
CA LEU A 14 -9.94 -4.83 11.72
C LEU A 14 -9.20 -4.06 10.61
N GLN A 15 -9.91 -3.49 9.66
CA GLN A 15 -9.30 -2.59 8.67
C GLN A 15 -8.82 -1.26 9.30
N VAL A 16 -9.43 -0.84 10.41
CA VAL A 16 -9.03 0.38 11.15
C VAL A 16 -7.92 0.06 12.14
N ASP A 17 -8.06 -1.05 12.87
CA ASP A 17 -7.09 -1.49 13.86
C ASP A 17 -6.93 -3.03 13.82
N GLY A 18 -5.91 -3.48 13.10
CA GLY A 18 -5.57 -4.90 12.98
C GLY A 18 -4.93 -5.52 14.24
N ARG A 19 -4.74 -4.74 15.32
CA ARG A 19 -4.15 -5.22 16.59
C ARG A 19 -5.18 -5.49 17.68
N LEU A 20 -6.48 -5.33 17.37
CA LEU A 20 -7.53 -5.61 18.33
C LEU A 20 -7.45 -7.04 18.85
N THR A 21 -7.53 -7.19 20.16
CA THR A 21 -7.75 -8.51 20.78
C THR A 21 -9.15 -9.02 20.44
N VAL A 22 -9.34 -10.32 20.51
CA VAL A 22 -10.65 -10.93 20.28
C VAL A 22 -11.74 -10.36 21.22
N THR A 23 -11.37 -10.04 22.45
CA THR A 23 -12.30 -9.45 23.43
C THR A 23 -12.72 -8.05 23.00
N GLU A 24 -11.76 -7.18 22.67
CA GLU A 24 -12.05 -5.83 22.20
C GLU A 24 -12.87 -5.83 20.90
N LEU A 25 -12.53 -6.74 19.99
CA LEU A 25 -13.28 -6.90 18.73
C LEU A 25 -14.71 -7.35 19.00
N ALA A 26 -14.90 -8.33 19.90
CA ALA A 26 -16.22 -8.82 20.28
C ALA A 26 -17.10 -7.72 20.85
N ASP A 27 -16.56 -6.90 21.75
CA ASP A 27 -17.26 -5.75 22.34
C ASP A 27 -17.69 -4.73 21.25
N ARG A 28 -16.81 -4.40 20.33
CA ARG A 28 -17.10 -3.46 19.23
C ARG A 28 -18.20 -3.95 18.30
N VAL A 29 -18.22 -5.26 18.01
CA VAL A 29 -19.24 -5.85 17.11
C VAL A 29 -20.46 -6.38 17.85
N ARG A 30 -20.53 -6.20 19.18
CA ARG A 30 -21.63 -6.65 20.06
C ARG A 30 -21.85 -8.16 20.03
N LEU A 31 -20.77 -8.91 20.21
CA LEU A 31 -20.74 -10.34 20.36
C LEU A 31 -20.06 -10.71 21.69
N THR A 32 -20.19 -11.97 22.09
CA THR A 32 -19.30 -12.57 23.08
C THR A 32 -18.01 -13.08 22.41
N ALA A 33 -16.95 -13.28 23.19
CA ALA A 33 -15.62 -13.63 22.66
C ALA A 33 -15.61 -14.92 21.83
N ALA A 34 -16.32 -15.97 22.27
CA ALA A 34 -16.29 -17.27 21.60
C ALA A 34 -16.88 -17.24 20.18
N PRO A 35 -18.09 -16.72 19.91
CA PRO A 35 -18.60 -16.59 18.54
C PRO A 35 -17.78 -15.59 17.71
N CYS A 36 -17.25 -14.53 18.28
CA CYS A 36 -16.37 -13.61 17.57
C CYS A 36 -15.10 -14.32 17.11
N HIS A 37 -14.42 -15.04 17.98
CA HIS A 37 -13.24 -15.83 17.65
C HIS A 37 -13.50 -16.85 16.56
N ARG A 38 -14.61 -17.59 16.64
CA ARG A 38 -14.97 -18.58 15.61
C ARG A 38 -15.15 -17.93 14.23
N ARG A 39 -15.82 -16.75 14.16
CA ARG A 39 -16.01 -16.01 12.90
C ARG A 39 -14.68 -15.48 12.36
N LEU A 40 -13.86 -14.90 13.21
CA LEU A 40 -12.53 -14.40 12.84
C LEU A 40 -11.68 -15.52 12.21
N ARG A 41 -11.59 -16.67 12.87
CA ARG A 41 -10.88 -17.85 12.34
C ARG A 41 -11.44 -18.32 10.99
N GLU A 42 -12.74 -18.27 10.80
CA GLU A 42 -13.35 -18.65 9.52
C GLU A 42 -13.02 -17.65 8.40
N LEU A 43 -12.99 -16.33 8.68
CA LEU A 43 -12.57 -15.30 7.74
C LEU A 43 -11.09 -15.44 7.34
N GLU A 44 -10.23 -15.80 8.28
CA GLU A 44 -8.82 -16.10 8.03
C GLU A 44 -8.68 -17.40 7.19
N ARG A 45 -9.32 -18.48 7.61
CA ARG A 45 -9.24 -19.79 6.95
C ARG A 45 -9.72 -19.77 5.50
N THR A 46 -10.74 -18.95 5.22
CA THR A 46 -11.33 -18.84 3.88
C THR A 46 -10.63 -17.80 3.00
N GLY A 47 -9.58 -17.13 3.52
CA GLY A 47 -8.81 -16.14 2.79
C GLY A 47 -9.51 -14.80 2.55
N VAL A 48 -10.64 -14.53 3.25
CA VAL A 48 -11.25 -13.19 3.27
C VAL A 48 -10.31 -12.20 3.97
N ILE A 49 -9.68 -12.64 5.06
CA ILE A 49 -8.52 -11.96 5.64
C ILE A 49 -7.29 -12.66 5.11
N THR A 50 -6.52 -11.95 4.28
CA THR A 50 -5.31 -12.48 3.64
C THR A 50 -4.06 -12.33 4.50
N GLY A 51 -4.15 -11.56 5.59
CA GLY A 51 -3.05 -11.33 6.51
C GLY A 51 -3.15 -10.03 7.28
N TYR A 52 -2.21 -9.84 8.19
CA TYR A 52 -2.01 -8.62 8.99
C TYR A 52 -0.61 -8.11 8.76
N ARG A 53 -0.47 -6.79 8.57
CA ARG A 53 0.85 -6.16 8.38
C ARG A 53 0.90 -4.78 9.02
N ALA A 54 2.08 -4.39 9.47
CA ALA A 54 2.31 -3.01 9.85
C ALA A 54 2.28 -2.09 8.61
N VAL A 55 1.65 -0.95 8.72
CA VAL A 55 1.73 0.14 7.73
C VAL A 55 2.89 1.03 8.15
N LEU A 56 3.88 1.16 7.29
CA LEU A 56 5.08 1.97 7.54
C LEU A 56 5.01 3.26 6.73
N ASP A 57 5.54 4.34 7.31
CA ASP A 57 5.87 5.55 6.56
C ASP A 57 7.18 5.30 5.80
N PRO A 58 7.18 5.26 4.45
CA PRO A 58 8.39 5.01 3.68
C PRO A 58 9.49 6.03 3.94
N ALA A 59 9.14 7.31 4.13
CA ALA A 59 10.12 8.35 4.40
C ALA A 59 10.81 8.14 5.76
N ALA A 60 10.07 7.68 6.78
CA ALA A 60 10.63 7.40 8.11
C ALA A 60 11.64 6.25 8.11
N VAL A 61 11.59 5.37 7.10
CA VAL A 61 12.55 4.26 6.92
C VAL A 61 13.55 4.52 5.79
N GLY A 62 13.69 5.78 5.35
CA GLY A 62 14.69 6.18 4.36
C GLY A 62 14.29 5.96 2.90
N LEU A 63 13.04 5.61 2.60
CA LEU A 63 12.52 5.40 1.24
C LEU A 63 11.61 6.56 0.83
N GLY A 64 12.18 7.78 0.84
CA GLY A 64 11.42 9.02 0.64
C GLY A 64 11.05 9.33 -0.82
N PHE A 65 11.60 8.61 -1.79
CA PHE A 65 11.31 8.79 -3.21
C PHE A 65 10.29 7.76 -3.70
N GLU A 66 9.31 8.21 -4.47
CA GLU A 66 8.31 7.35 -5.07
C GLU A 66 8.03 7.74 -6.53
N ALA A 67 7.96 6.73 -7.39
CA ALA A 67 7.57 6.90 -8.79
C ALA A 67 6.45 5.91 -9.18
N LEU A 68 5.56 6.37 -10.06
CA LEU A 68 4.71 5.53 -10.87
C LEU A 68 5.43 5.26 -12.19
N VAL A 69 5.57 3.99 -12.55
CA VAL A 69 6.31 3.57 -13.74
C VAL A 69 5.39 2.81 -14.66
N SER A 70 5.13 3.39 -15.80
CA SER A 70 4.39 2.75 -16.89
C SER A 70 5.37 1.96 -17.76
N VAL A 71 5.06 0.70 -18.04
CA VAL A 71 5.89 -0.16 -18.89
C VAL A 71 5.06 -0.67 -20.06
N THR A 72 5.64 -0.58 -21.27
CA THR A 72 5.11 -1.19 -22.48
C THR A 72 6.09 -2.26 -22.95
N LEU A 73 5.60 -3.45 -23.25
CA LEU A 73 6.40 -4.55 -23.80
C LEU A 73 6.45 -4.49 -25.33
N ASP A 74 7.52 -4.98 -25.92
CA ASP A 74 7.68 -5.09 -27.38
C ASP A 74 6.81 -6.21 -27.97
N ARG A 75 6.55 -7.25 -27.16
CA ARG A 75 5.73 -8.41 -27.51
C ARG A 75 4.83 -8.81 -26.37
N GLY A 76 3.56 -9.04 -26.67
CA GLY A 76 2.56 -9.53 -25.72
C GLY A 76 2.42 -11.05 -25.68
N ASP A 77 3.42 -11.82 -26.20
CA ASP A 77 3.36 -13.28 -26.13
C ASP A 77 3.53 -13.79 -24.68
N ALA A 78 2.97 -14.98 -24.40
CA ALA A 78 2.92 -15.53 -23.06
C ALA A 78 4.31 -15.77 -22.44
N ALA A 79 5.32 -16.08 -23.25
CA ALA A 79 6.67 -16.35 -22.75
C ALA A 79 7.34 -15.05 -22.28
N THR A 80 7.27 -13.97 -23.07
CA THR A 80 7.78 -12.64 -22.70
C THR A 80 7.08 -12.11 -21.47
N VAL A 81 5.76 -12.19 -21.39
CA VAL A 81 4.96 -11.79 -20.24
C VAL A 81 5.39 -12.54 -18.98
N THR A 82 5.49 -13.86 -19.04
CA THR A 82 5.88 -14.67 -17.88
C THR A 82 7.29 -14.35 -17.40
N ALA A 83 8.24 -14.16 -18.33
CA ALA A 83 9.61 -13.80 -17.99
C ALA A 83 9.69 -12.40 -17.36
N PHE A 84 8.93 -11.43 -17.87
CA PHE A 84 8.86 -10.09 -17.30
C PHE A 84 8.25 -10.10 -15.89
N GLU A 85 7.11 -10.78 -15.69
CA GLU A 85 6.45 -10.88 -14.38
C GLU A 85 7.33 -11.56 -13.34
N ALA A 86 8.08 -12.59 -13.73
CA ALA A 86 9.07 -13.23 -12.85
C ALA A 86 10.20 -12.27 -12.46
N ALA A 87 10.71 -11.48 -13.43
CA ALA A 87 11.75 -10.48 -13.15
C ALA A 87 11.26 -9.36 -12.23
N LEU A 88 9.99 -8.93 -12.36
CA LEU A 88 9.39 -7.93 -11.47
C LEU A 88 9.36 -8.41 -10.00
N ALA A 89 9.05 -9.68 -9.77
CA ALA A 89 8.95 -10.24 -8.42
C ALA A 89 10.28 -10.23 -7.66
N GLU A 90 11.41 -10.20 -8.37
CA GLU A 90 12.75 -10.17 -7.79
C GLU A 90 13.23 -8.76 -7.36
N VAL A 91 12.43 -7.70 -7.63
CA VAL A 91 12.81 -6.32 -7.32
C VAL A 91 12.05 -5.82 -6.09
N PRO A 92 12.67 -5.76 -4.91
CA PRO A 92 11.98 -5.41 -3.66
C PRO A 92 11.51 -3.96 -3.61
N GLN A 93 12.08 -3.07 -4.41
CA GLN A 93 11.66 -1.68 -4.52
C GLN A 93 10.31 -1.53 -5.23
N ILE A 94 9.85 -2.54 -5.98
CA ILE A 94 8.53 -2.55 -6.59
C ILE A 94 7.50 -2.94 -5.53
N ARG A 95 6.70 -1.98 -5.10
CA ARG A 95 5.68 -2.15 -4.06
C ARG A 95 4.36 -2.69 -4.59
N HIS A 96 4.02 -2.32 -5.81
CA HIS A 96 2.84 -2.78 -6.54
C HIS A 96 3.20 -2.91 -8.00
N ALA A 97 2.61 -3.91 -8.65
CA ALA A 97 2.67 -4.11 -10.08
C ALA A 97 1.29 -4.60 -10.54
N GLU A 98 0.67 -3.85 -11.44
CA GLU A 98 -0.59 -4.22 -12.07
C GLU A 98 -0.37 -4.42 -13.55
N ARG A 99 -0.86 -5.56 -14.09
CA ARG A 99 -1.01 -5.76 -15.52
C ARG A 99 -2.31 -5.11 -15.98
N LEU A 100 -2.23 -4.31 -17.01
CA LEU A 100 -3.36 -3.55 -17.54
C LEU A 100 -3.88 -4.17 -18.85
N PHE A 101 -5.11 -3.87 -19.18
CA PHE A 101 -5.66 -4.15 -20.50
C PHE A 101 -5.68 -2.83 -21.29
N GLY A 102 -4.63 -2.61 -22.10
CA GLY A 102 -4.46 -1.37 -22.86
C GLY A 102 -3.01 -0.89 -22.89
N ASP A 103 -2.78 0.39 -23.17
CA ASP A 103 -1.46 1.04 -23.13
C ASP A 103 -1.41 1.97 -21.89
N PRO A 104 -0.42 1.81 -21.03
CA PRO A 104 0.68 0.84 -21.00
C PRO A 104 0.23 -0.59 -20.63
N ASP A 105 1.10 -1.60 -20.81
CA ASP A 105 0.83 -2.98 -20.41
C ASP A 105 0.88 -3.16 -18.89
N TYR A 106 1.77 -2.40 -18.20
CA TYR A 106 1.95 -2.49 -16.75
C TYR A 106 2.06 -1.10 -16.13
N LEU A 107 1.54 -1.01 -14.90
CA LEU A 107 1.75 0.10 -13.99
C LEU A 107 2.43 -0.41 -12.73
N LEU A 108 3.60 0.16 -12.42
CA LEU A 108 4.38 -0.19 -11.23
C LEU A 108 4.38 1.00 -10.27
N ARG A 109 4.43 0.68 -8.97
CA ARG A 109 4.73 1.65 -7.92
C ARG A 109 6.08 1.29 -7.31
N VAL A 110 7.03 2.18 -7.44
CA VAL A 110 8.44 1.96 -7.07
C VAL A 110 8.84 2.96 -5.99
N VAL A 111 9.57 2.48 -4.98
CA VAL A 111 10.18 3.33 -3.94
C VAL A 111 11.69 3.26 -4.03
N ALA A 112 12.35 4.36 -3.65
CA ALA A 112 13.80 4.47 -3.60
C ALA A 112 14.20 5.44 -2.48
N THR A 113 15.48 5.53 -2.16
CA THR A 113 15.98 6.50 -1.19
C THR A 113 15.87 7.92 -1.72
N ASP A 114 16.25 8.13 -2.97
CA ASP A 114 16.28 9.41 -3.68
C ASP A 114 16.14 9.21 -5.20
N LEU A 115 16.31 10.30 -5.95
CA LEU A 115 16.23 10.28 -7.41
C LEU A 115 17.40 9.51 -8.05
N ASP A 116 18.60 9.58 -7.49
CA ASP A 116 19.79 8.95 -8.06
C ASP A 116 19.70 7.41 -7.89
N ASP A 117 19.25 6.93 -6.72
CA ASP A 117 18.96 5.53 -6.47
C ASP A 117 17.86 5.01 -7.41
N TYR A 118 16.80 5.81 -7.61
CA TYR A 118 15.76 5.46 -8.57
C TYR A 118 16.28 5.41 -10.02
N ALA A 119 17.11 6.37 -10.43
CA ALA A 119 17.69 6.39 -11.78
C ALA A 119 18.55 5.15 -12.02
N ALA A 120 19.39 4.77 -11.06
CA ALA A 120 20.19 3.55 -11.11
C ALA A 120 19.30 2.29 -11.22
N LEU A 121 18.26 2.20 -10.40
CA LEU A 121 17.30 1.09 -10.45
C LEU A 121 16.61 1.00 -11.82
N ARG A 122 16.15 2.14 -12.35
CA ARG A 122 15.48 2.22 -13.65
C ARG A 122 16.41 1.74 -14.77
N ASP A 123 17.61 2.27 -14.84
CA ASP A 123 18.54 2.04 -15.95
C ASP A 123 19.18 0.64 -15.90
N HIS A 124 19.53 0.16 -14.71
CA HIS A 124 20.23 -1.11 -14.57
C HIS A 124 19.33 -2.32 -14.31
N LYS A 125 18.07 -2.11 -13.88
CA LYS A 125 17.14 -3.21 -13.64
C LYS A 125 15.89 -3.13 -14.50
N LEU A 126 15.09 -2.05 -14.37
CA LEU A 126 13.78 -2.03 -15.03
C LEU A 126 13.90 -1.99 -16.56
N ALA A 127 14.82 -1.18 -17.10
CA ALA A 127 15.01 -1.06 -18.54
C ALA A 127 15.64 -2.31 -19.20
N THR A 128 16.25 -3.17 -18.42
CA THR A 128 16.91 -4.40 -18.89
C THR A 128 16.04 -5.65 -18.74
N MET A 129 14.81 -5.51 -18.23
CA MET A 129 13.90 -6.63 -18.06
C MET A 129 13.44 -7.21 -19.42
N PRO A 130 13.10 -8.50 -19.47
CA PRO A 130 12.65 -9.15 -20.69
C PRO A 130 11.49 -8.41 -21.37
N GLY A 131 11.62 -8.14 -22.67
CA GLY A 131 10.57 -7.58 -23.51
C GLY A 131 10.22 -6.12 -23.25
N VAL A 132 10.95 -5.40 -22.42
CA VAL A 132 10.69 -3.98 -22.16
C VAL A 132 11.01 -3.16 -23.42
N GLN A 133 9.99 -2.51 -23.97
CA GLN A 133 10.10 -1.58 -25.08
C GLN A 133 10.20 -0.13 -24.62
N ARG A 134 9.32 0.25 -23.67
CA ARG A 134 9.22 1.64 -23.20
C ARG A 134 8.93 1.68 -21.70
N ILE A 135 9.64 2.59 -21.02
CA ILE A 135 9.39 2.95 -19.63
C ILE A 135 9.12 4.45 -19.54
N THR A 136 8.03 4.80 -18.87
CA THR A 136 7.72 6.19 -18.52
C THR A 136 7.61 6.31 -17.02
N SER A 137 8.44 7.17 -16.43
CA SER A 137 8.46 7.41 -14.98
C SER A 137 7.75 8.71 -14.65
N THR A 138 6.83 8.66 -13.69
CA THR A 138 6.12 9.82 -13.15
C THR A 138 6.37 9.92 -11.66
N ILE A 139 6.97 11.02 -11.22
CA ILE A 139 7.29 11.24 -9.81
C ILE A 139 6.02 11.56 -9.04
N VAL A 140 5.79 10.88 -7.93
CA VAL A 140 4.66 11.15 -7.02
C VAL A 140 4.99 12.36 -6.15
N MET A 141 4.37 13.50 -6.44
CA MET A 141 4.57 14.72 -5.64
C MET A 141 3.88 14.64 -4.27
N LYS A 142 2.67 14.08 -4.22
CA LYS A 142 1.88 13.96 -3.00
C LYS A 142 0.84 12.85 -3.13
N ARG A 143 0.75 12.02 -2.11
CA ARG A 143 -0.31 11.04 -1.99
C ARG A 143 -1.51 11.66 -1.26
N ILE A 144 -2.67 11.68 -1.90
CA ILE A 144 -3.88 12.32 -1.36
C ILE A 144 -4.71 11.31 -0.57
N VAL A 145 -4.75 10.06 -1.05
CA VAL A 145 -5.45 8.94 -0.38
C VAL A 145 -4.51 7.76 -0.38
N ASP A 146 -4.30 7.17 0.78
CA ASP A 146 -3.46 5.99 0.96
C ASP A 146 -4.14 4.96 1.84
N ASN A 147 -4.06 3.71 1.44
CA ASN A 147 -4.56 2.53 2.20
C ASN A 147 -5.92 2.73 2.87
N ARG A 148 -6.85 3.44 2.22
CA ARG A 148 -8.19 3.62 2.75
C ARG A 148 -8.88 2.25 2.90
N PRO A 149 -9.56 1.99 4.05
CA PRO A 149 -10.36 0.79 4.22
C PRO A 149 -11.33 0.55 3.06
N LEU A 150 -11.52 -0.70 2.68
CA LEU A 150 -12.51 -1.09 1.67
C LEU A 150 -13.91 -0.69 2.14
N PRO A 151 -14.72 -0.07 1.29
CA PRO A 151 -16.10 0.30 1.62
C PRO A 151 -16.98 -0.96 1.63
N LEU A 152 -17.16 -1.56 2.81
CA LEU A 152 -17.99 -2.75 2.96
C LEU A 152 -19.47 -2.37 2.96
N PRO A 153 -20.34 -3.01 2.15
CA PRO A 153 -21.77 -2.74 2.16
C PRO A 153 -22.39 -2.93 3.55
N GLY A 154 -23.24 -2.01 3.98
CA GLY A 154 -23.92 -2.09 5.28
C GLY A 154 -23.12 -1.61 6.48
N THR A 155 -21.85 -1.23 6.32
CA THR A 155 -21.06 -0.62 7.38
C THR A 155 -20.96 0.89 7.20
N ARG A 156 -21.12 1.67 8.29
CA ARG A 156 -20.80 3.11 8.26
C ARG A 156 -19.29 3.26 8.23
N SER A 157 -18.76 3.93 7.20
CA SER A 157 -17.32 4.24 7.11
C SER A 157 -16.93 5.11 8.32
N ARG A 158 -16.18 4.55 9.26
CA ARG A 158 -15.47 5.34 10.26
C ARG A 158 -14.16 5.79 9.61
N THR A 159 -14.13 7.00 9.12
CA THR A 159 -12.89 7.66 8.71
C THR A 159 -11.92 7.64 9.87
N ALA A 160 -10.74 7.09 9.66
CA ALA A 160 -9.63 7.19 10.62
C ALA A 160 -9.34 8.68 10.85
N HIS A 161 -9.73 9.18 12.03
CA HIS A 161 -9.38 10.53 12.47
C HIS A 161 -7.99 10.46 13.09
N GLY A 162 -7.04 11.21 12.52
CA GLY A 162 -5.85 11.62 13.23
C GLY A 162 -4.52 11.03 12.76
N ALA A 163 -4.02 11.43 11.61
CA ALA A 163 -2.60 11.72 11.53
C ALA A 163 -2.43 13.14 12.04
N ALA A 164 -1.95 13.30 13.27
CA ALA A 164 -1.67 14.57 13.89
C ALA A 164 -0.68 15.35 13.02
N ALA A 165 -1.08 16.55 12.59
CA ALA A 165 -0.18 17.54 12.02
C ALA A 165 0.92 17.82 13.04
N THR A 166 2.15 17.55 12.68
CA THR A 166 3.34 17.99 13.41
C THR A 166 3.33 19.52 13.43
N PRO A 167 3.35 20.19 14.59
CA PRO A 167 3.41 21.64 14.61
C PRO A 167 4.77 22.09 14.12
N ASP A 168 4.74 22.93 13.10
CA ASP A 168 5.87 23.71 12.57
C ASP A 168 6.54 24.47 13.72
N ARG A 169 7.75 24.07 14.10
CA ARG A 169 8.60 24.82 15.03
C ARG A 169 9.13 26.04 14.31
N GLN A 170 8.39 27.11 14.34
CA GLN A 170 8.89 28.44 14.02
C GLN A 170 10.12 28.75 14.87
N ARG A 171 11.28 28.84 14.21
CA ARG A 171 12.50 29.43 14.77
C ARG A 171 12.25 30.92 14.98
N THR A 172 12.00 31.31 16.21
CA THR A 172 12.11 32.71 16.62
C THR A 172 13.59 33.08 16.69
N SER A 173 14.04 33.79 15.68
CA SER A 173 15.31 34.57 15.72
C SER A 173 15.10 35.82 16.57
N ALA A 174 15.75 35.91 17.71
CA ALA A 174 15.82 37.11 18.52
C ALA A 174 16.73 38.16 17.87
N PRO A 175 16.38 39.44 17.88
CA PRO A 175 17.26 40.49 17.36
C PRO A 175 18.31 40.87 18.41
N GLY A 176 19.56 40.85 18.00
CA GLY A 176 20.70 41.35 18.77
C GLY A 176 20.58 42.83 19.07
N ARG A 177 20.73 43.21 20.33
CA ARG A 177 20.94 44.60 20.77
C ARG A 177 22.38 44.98 20.54
N ARG A 178 22.54 46.16 19.92
CA ARG A 178 23.79 46.96 19.89
C ARG A 178 24.05 47.56 21.26
N THR A 179 25.27 47.54 21.67
CA THR A 179 26.02 48.66 22.25
C THR A 179 27.50 48.53 21.88
#